data_d246ef3477259749ce31d7c5e7d59d30
#
_entry.id   d246ef3477259749ce31d7c5e7d59d30
#
_cell.length_a   1.000
_cell.length_b   1.000
_cell.length_c   1.000
_cell.angle_alpha   90.00
_cell.angle_beta   90.00
_cell.angle_gamma   90.00
#
_symmetry.space_group_name_H-M   'P 1'
#
loop_
_entity.id
_entity.type
_entity.pdbx_description
1 polymer ?
#
loop_
_entity_poly.entity_id
_entity_poly.type
_entity_poly.pdbx_seq_one_letter_code
_entity_poly.pdbx_strand_id
1 'polypeptide(L)'
;MENRKVRLNQHTNLLELEEHMYPLVDVDTPNVFRNLFHYDEIPKIAFNDRIVPHNMPDEIWITDTTFRDGQQSRAPYTTEQIVTIYDYFHRLGGPNGKIRQSEFFLYSKKDRDAVYKCLERGYQFPEVTSWIRASKKDFQLVKDIGLKETGILVSCSDYHIFYKLKMTRREAMEHYLSVVRECMETGVRPRCHLEDITRSDIYGFVIPFCLELMKLM
;
A
#
# COMPACT_ATOMS: atom_id res chain seq x y z
N MET A 1 -43.03 -8.81 22.23
CA MET A 1 -42.79 -8.20 20.88
C MET A 1 -44.10 -7.51 20.50
N GLU A 2 -44.14 -6.19 20.54
CA GLU A 2 -45.30 -5.46 20.01
C GLU A 2 -45.46 -5.75 18.53
N ASN A 3 -46.72 -6.01 18.14
CA ASN A 3 -47.04 -6.22 16.72
C ASN A 3 -46.78 -4.91 15.95
N ARG A 4 -45.67 -4.81 15.26
CA ARG A 4 -45.35 -3.70 14.36
C ARG A 4 -46.38 -3.72 13.22
N LYS A 5 -47.13 -2.64 13.08
CA LYS A 5 -48.07 -2.51 11.98
C LYS A 5 -47.34 -2.05 10.74
N VAL A 6 -47.60 -2.74 9.66
CA VAL A 6 -47.09 -2.43 8.31
C VAL A 6 -48.26 -1.93 7.49
N ARG A 7 -48.08 -0.81 6.79
CA ARG A 7 -49.04 -0.26 5.85
C ARG A 7 -48.49 -0.21 4.44
N LEU A 8 -49.35 -0.34 3.46
CA LEU A 8 -48.98 -0.11 2.09
C LEU A 8 -49.07 1.39 1.79
N ASN A 9 -47.98 2.01 1.35
CA ASN A 9 -48.00 3.35 0.82
C ASN A 9 -48.52 3.30 -0.62
N GLN A 10 -49.72 3.85 -0.85
CA GLN A 10 -50.38 3.80 -2.16
C GLN A 10 -49.70 4.66 -3.23
N HIS A 11 -48.86 5.64 -2.86
CA HIS A 11 -48.12 6.46 -3.82
C HIS A 11 -46.85 5.80 -4.33
N THR A 12 -46.12 5.12 -3.42
CA THR A 12 -44.86 4.46 -3.75
C THR A 12 -45.01 2.97 -4.04
N ASN A 13 -46.18 2.41 -3.72
CA ASN A 13 -46.48 0.98 -3.77
C ASN A 13 -45.52 0.13 -2.95
N LEU A 14 -44.96 0.70 -1.86
CA LEU A 14 -44.06 0.05 -0.94
C LEU A 14 -44.73 -0.21 0.40
N LEU A 15 -44.30 -1.29 1.07
CA LEU A 15 -44.68 -1.56 2.45
C LEU A 15 -43.80 -0.71 3.37
N GLU A 16 -44.45 0.09 4.20
CA GLU A 16 -43.79 0.96 5.19
C GLU A 16 -44.20 0.53 6.60
N LEU A 17 -43.23 0.59 7.51
CA LEU A 17 -43.49 0.45 8.94
C LEU A 17 -44.16 1.74 9.46
N GLU A 18 -45.20 1.59 10.28
CA GLU A 18 -45.72 2.74 11.03
C GLU A 18 -44.64 3.33 11.91
N GLU A 19 -44.64 4.64 12.13
CA GLU A 19 -43.71 5.33 13.02
C GLU A 19 -43.66 4.60 14.38
N HIS A 20 -42.45 4.19 14.76
CA HIS A 20 -42.20 3.61 16.05
C HIS A 20 -41.34 4.55 16.89
N MET A 21 -41.91 4.96 18.01
CA MET A 21 -41.14 5.74 18.99
C MET A 21 -40.26 4.78 19.78
N TYR A 22 -38.96 4.96 19.68
CA TYR A 22 -37.98 4.26 20.48
C TYR A 22 -37.75 5.02 21.78
N PRO A 23 -38.22 4.53 22.93
CA PRO A 23 -37.98 5.22 24.20
C PRO A 23 -36.48 5.22 24.52
N LEU A 24 -36.02 6.30 25.14
CA LEU A 24 -34.69 6.33 25.75
C LEU A 24 -34.64 5.24 26.88
N VAL A 25 -33.59 4.45 26.84
CA VAL A 25 -33.31 3.47 27.90
C VAL A 25 -32.02 3.90 28.59
N ASP A 26 -32.14 4.34 29.81
CA ASP A 26 -30.99 4.64 30.67
C ASP A 26 -30.33 3.34 31.15
N VAL A 27 -29.00 3.40 31.26
CA VAL A 27 -28.17 2.31 31.78
C VAL A 27 -27.22 2.86 32.84
N ASP A 28 -27.02 2.07 33.92
CA ASP A 28 -26.11 2.47 35.00
C ASP A 28 -24.63 2.41 34.63
N THR A 29 -24.31 1.60 33.61
CA THR A 29 -22.94 1.45 33.09
C THR A 29 -22.94 1.56 31.58
N PRO A 30 -21.89 2.19 30.97
CA PRO A 30 -21.82 2.39 29.53
C PRO A 30 -21.66 1.05 28.78
N ASN A 31 -22.44 0.88 27.72
CA ASN A 31 -22.27 -0.22 26.78
C ASN A 31 -21.13 0.10 25.82
N VAL A 32 -19.92 -0.32 26.14
CA VAL A 32 -18.74 -0.08 25.29
C VAL A 32 -18.51 -1.17 24.23
N PHE A 33 -19.29 -2.25 24.29
CA PHE A 33 -19.27 -3.38 23.33
C PHE A 33 -17.86 -3.93 23.03
N ARG A 34 -16.99 -4.01 24.06
CA ARG A 34 -15.60 -4.46 23.88
C ARG A 34 -15.47 -5.87 23.30
N ASN A 35 -16.48 -6.70 23.50
CA ASN A 35 -16.58 -8.03 22.88
C ASN A 35 -16.86 -7.98 21.36
N LEU A 36 -17.40 -6.87 20.86
CA LEU A 36 -17.63 -6.64 19.43
C LEU A 36 -16.54 -5.74 18.82
N PHE A 37 -16.11 -4.72 19.58
CA PHE A 37 -15.08 -3.77 19.17
C PHE A 37 -13.85 -3.95 20.07
N HIS A 38 -12.83 -4.62 19.55
CA HIS A 38 -11.58 -4.86 20.26
C HIS A 38 -10.69 -3.62 20.13
N TYR A 39 -10.73 -2.74 21.12
CA TYR A 39 -9.96 -1.47 21.10
C TYR A 39 -8.46 -1.66 21.27
N ASP A 40 -8.06 -2.76 21.86
CA ASP A 40 -6.69 -3.12 22.26
C ASP A 40 -6.08 -4.18 21.32
N GLU A 41 -6.86 -4.70 20.38
CA GLU A 41 -6.43 -5.73 19.44
C GLU A 41 -6.48 -5.23 18.00
N ILE A 42 -5.63 -5.79 17.15
CA ILE A 42 -5.68 -5.52 15.72
C ILE A 42 -7.00 -6.07 15.16
N PRO A 43 -7.74 -5.28 14.36
CA PRO A 43 -8.98 -5.74 13.76
C PRO A 43 -8.79 -7.04 12.98
N LYS A 44 -9.64 -8.02 13.24
CA LYS A 44 -9.61 -9.30 12.53
C LYS A 44 -10.10 -9.11 11.09
N ILE A 45 -9.36 -9.66 10.15
CA ILE A 45 -9.73 -9.63 8.73
C ILE A 45 -10.50 -10.89 8.39
N ALA A 46 -11.70 -10.73 7.83
CA ALA A 46 -12.45 -11.84 7.25
C ALA A 46 -12.15 -11.96 5.76
N PHE A 47 -11.83 -13.15 5.31
CA PHE A 47 -11.63 -13.47 3.91
C PHE A 47 -12.31 -14.81 3.59
N ASN A 48 -13.17 -14.85 2.58
CA ASN A 48 -13.97 -16.03 2.25
C ASN A 48 -14.74 -16.59 3.47
N ASP A 49 -15.42 -15.74 4.21
CA ASP A 49 -16.19 -16.07 5.42
C ASP A 49 -15.36 -16.72 6.55
N ARG A 50 -14.04 -16.60 6.49
CA ARG A 50 -13.10 -17.07 7.51
C ARG A 50 -12.31 -15.92 8.10
N ILE A 51 -12.09 -15.96 9.40
CA ILE A 51 -11.17 -15.06 10.07
C ILE A 51 -9.73 -15.51 9.75
N VAL A 52 -8.95 -14.59 9.20
CA VAL A 52 -7.54 -14.83 8.92
C VAL A 52 -6.73 -14.44 10.16
N PRO A 53 -5.91 -15.34 10.72
CA PRO A 53 -5.04 -14.99 11.84
C PRO A 53 -3.97 -14.00 11.41
N HIS A 54 -3.64 -13.04 12.27
CA HIS A 54 -2.54 -12.11 12.05
C HIS A 54 -1.23 -12.72 12.54
N ASN A 55 -0.25 -12.83 11.65
CA ASN A 55 1.13 -13.11 12.01
C ASN A 55 1.86 -11.76 12.13
N MET A 56 1.79 -11.15 13.31
CA MET A 56 2.48 -9.90 13.55
C MET A 56 4.00 -10.14 13.64
N PRO A 57 4.81 -9.28 13.01
CA PRO A 57 6.26 -9.33 13.20
C PRO A 57 6.63 -8.86 14.61
N ASP A 58 7.75 -9.34 15.13
CA ASP A 58 8.30 -8.91 16.43
C ASP A 58 8.59 -7.41 16.46
N GLU A 59 8.98 -6.85 15.32
CA GLU A 59 9.21 -5.42 15.14
C GLU A 59 8.37 -4.84 13.99
N ILE A 60 7.73 -3.72 14.27
CA ILE A 60 7.06 -2.91 13.24
C ILE A 60 8.08 -1.94 12.65
N TRP A 61 8.22 -1.96 11.33
CA TRP A 61 9.06 -1.05 10.56
C TRP A 61 8.20 -0.11 9.72
N ILE A 62 8.69 1.09 9.54
CA ILE A 62 8.01 2.13 8.78
C ILE A 62 8.78 2.37 7.48
N THR A 63 8.06 2.36 6.35
CA THR A 63 8.55 2.90 5.09
C THR A 63 7.92 4.28 4.89
N ASP A 64 8.76 5.30 4.79
CA ASP A 64 8.33 6.64 4.50
C ASP A 64 8.13 6.84 2.99
N THR A 65 7.04 7.50 2.61
CA THR A 65 6.71 7.80 1.21
C THR A 65 6.57 9.30 0.93
N THR A 66 7.05 10.15 1.84
CA THR A 66 6.94 11.61 1.75
C THR A 66 7.54 12.15 0.46
N PHE A 67 8.69 11.60 0.03
CA PHE A 67 9.40 12.07 -1.17
C PHE A 67 8.90 11.44 -2.48
N ARG A 68 7.94 10.54 -2.38
CA ARG A 68 7.23 9.94 -3.50
C ARG A 68 5.77 10.38 -3.50
N ASP A 69 4.91 9.73 -2.73
CA ASP A 69 3.47 9.99 -2.65
C ASP A 69 3.16 11.37 -2.05
N GLY A 70 3.86 11.73 -1.01
CA GLY A 70 3.64 13.00 -0.32
C GLY A 70 3.87 14.22 -1.21
N GLN A 71 4.70 14.12 -2.25
CA GLN A 71 4.92 15.20 -3.20
C GLN A 71 3.82 15.33 -4.27
N GLN A 72 2.93 14.35 -4.41
CA GLN A 72 1.87 14.38 -5.44
C GLN A 72 0.73 15.34 -5.08
N SER A 73 0.53 15.62 -3.80
CA SER A 73 -0.57 16.45 -3.30
C SER A 73 -0.18 17.91 -3.04
N ARG A 74 1.06 18.30 -3.34
CA ARG A 74 1.60 19.63 -3.05
C ARG A 74 2.68 20.04 -4.04
N ALA A 75 3.12 21.31 -3.95
CA ALA A 75 4.32 21.74 -4.66
C ALA A 75 5.53 20.88 -4.25
N PRO A 76 6.33 20.36 -5.18
CA PRO A 76 7.48 19.54 -4.87
C PRO A 76 8.47 20.23 -3.94
N TYR A 77 9.04 19.50 -3.00
CA TYR A 77 10.10 20.00 -2.12
C TYR A 77 11.35 20.39 -2.92
N THR A 78 12.10 21.34 -2.41
CA THR A 78 13.47 21.58 -2.91
C THR A 78 14.40 20.46 -2.45
N THR A 79 15.55 20.33 -3.10
CA THR A 79 16.56 19.34 -2.70
C THR A 79 17.00 19.52 -1.25
N GLU A 80 17.16 20.76 -0.80
CA GLU A 80 17.56 21.10 0.59
C GLU A 80 16.48 20.70 1.59
N GLN A 81 15.21 20.93 1.27
CA GLN A 81 14.09 20.50 2.11
C GLN A 81 14.03 18.97 2.21
N ILE A 82 14.21 18.26 1.09
CA ILE A 82 14.25 16.78 1.08
C ILE A 82 15.34 16.28 2.02
N VAL A 83 16.56 16.79 1.90
CA VAL A 83 17.70 16.38 2.72
C VAL A 83 17.44 16.69 4.20
N THR A 84 16.91 17.86 4.52
CA THR A 84 16.58 18.22 5.91
C THR A 84 15.52 17.30 6.51
N ILE A 85 14.46 16.99 5.76
CA ILE A 85 13.40 16.05 6.21
C ILE A 85 13.97 14.64 6.37
N TYR A 86 14.85 14.20 5.46
CA TYR A 86 15.52 12.90 5.55
C TYR A 86 16.41 12.79 6.80
N ASP A 87 17.14 13.85 7.14
CA ASP A 87 17.91 13.94 8.38
C ASP A 87 16.99 13.84 9.62
N TYR A 88 15.77 14.43 9.56
CA TYR A 88 14.79 14.26 10.63
C TYR A 88 14.24 12.84 10.72
N PHE A 89 14.01 12.16 9.61
CA PHE A 89 13.59 10.75 9.63
C PHE A 89 14.64 9.83 10.22
N HIS A 90 15.92 10.08 9.93
CA HIS A 90 17.01 9.38 10.58
C HIS A 90 16.96 9.54 12.10
N ARG A 91 16.81 10.77 12.57
CA ARG A 91 16.73 11.07 14.01
C ARG A 91 15.46 10.50 14.66
N LEU A 92 14.32 10.62 13.98
CA LEU A 92 13.02 10.12 14.46
C LEU A 92 13.00 8.59 14.52
N GLY A 93 13.63 7.91 13.57
CA GLY A 93 13.78 6.46 13.54
C GLY A 93 14.58 5.90 14.72
N GLY A 94 15.39 6.73 15.36
CA GLY A 94 16.22 6.37 16.50
C GLY A 94 17.33 5.36 16.18
N PRO A 95 18.05 4.86 17.18
CA PRO A 95 19.22 4.01 16.99
C PRO A 95 18.90 2.66 16.33
N ASN A 96 17.69 2.17 16.51
CA ASN A 96 17.24 0.91 15.91
C ASN A 96 16.60 1.09 14.51
N GLY A 97 16.52 2.33 14.00
CA GLY A 97 16.00 2.63 12.68
C GLY A 97 14.57 2.15 12.48
N LYS A 98 13.61 2.58 13.30
CA LYS A 98 12.19 2.24 13.12
C LYS A 98 11.67 2.71 11.78
N ILE A 99 12.14 3.85 11.26
CA ILE A 99 11.94 4.25 9.88
C ILE A 99 13.03 3.55 9.06
N ARG A 100 12.66 2.43 8.45
CA ARG A 100 13.60 1.55 7.73
C ARG A 100 13.95 2.05 6.36
N GLN A 101 13.00 2.66 5.67
CA GLN A 101 13.16 3.05 4.28
C GLN A 101 12.49 4.39 4.02
N SER A 102 13.03 5.13 3.07
CA SER A 102 12.42 6.31 2.50
C SER A 102 12.41 6.18 0.97
N GLU A 103 11.22 6.30 0.38
CA GLU A 103 10.99 6.08 -1.05
C GLU A 103 11.07 7.39 -1.83
N PHE A 104 11.77 7.35 -2.97
CA PHE A 104 11.98 8.49 -3.84
C PHE A 104 11.50 8.22 -5.27
N PHE A 105 11.04 9.26 -5.95
CA PHE A 105 11.02 9.29 -7.40
C PHE A 105 12.41 9.55 -7.96
N LEU A 106 12.68 9.05 -9.20
CA LEU A 106 13.95 9.20 -9.88
C LEU A 106 13.81 9.92 -11.23
N TYR A 107 12.62 10.36 -11.59
CA TYR A 107 12.31 10.79 -12.96
C TYR A 107 12.91 12.13 -13.32
N SER A 108 12.98 13.08 -12.41
CA SER A 108 13.58 14.40 -12.66
C SER A 108 15.03 14.47 -12.20
N LYS A 109 15.79 15.41 -12.78
CA LYS A 109 17.15 15.69 -12.30
C LYS A 109 17.16 16.08 -10.83
N LYS A 110 16.20 16.92 -10.42
CA LYS A 110 16.06 17.36 -9.01
C LYS A 110 15.88 16.18 -8.05
N ASP A 111 15.05 15.20 -8.42
CA ASP A 111 14.81 14.02 -7.58
C ASP A 111 16.10 13.21 -7.42
N ARG A 112 16.83 12.99 -8.52
CA ARG A 112 18.12 12.27 -8.46
C ARG A 112 19.18 13.04 -7.67
N ASP A 113 19.28 14.36 -7.83
CA ASP A 113 20.20 15.20 -7.06
C ASP A 113 19.90 15.11 -5.54
N ALA A 114 18.61 15.07 -5.18
CA ALA A 114 18.19 14.87 -3.79
C ALA A 114 18.58 13.47 -3.25
N VAL A 115 18.35 12.43 -4.07
CA VAL A 115 18.76 11.06 -3.73
C VAL A 115 20.26 10.96 -3.50
N TYR A 116 21.10 11.51 -4.36
CA TYR A 116 22.56 11.52 -4.18
C TYR A 116 22.95 12.20 -2.87
N LYS A 117 22.38 13.36 -2.55
CA LYS A 117 22.66 14.07 -1.30
C LYS A 117 22.19 13.30 -0.05
N CYS A 118 21.10 12.55 -0.15
CA CYS A 118 20.66 11.68 0.94
C CYS A 118 21.62 10.48 1.12
N LEU A 119 22.08 9.88 0.02
CA LEU A 119 23.08 8.79 0.06
C LEU A 119 24.41 9.25 0.65
N GLU A 120 24.86 10.49 0.36
CA GLU A 120 26.07 11.09 0.94
C GLU A 120 26.05 11.20 2.48
N ARG A 121 24.83 11.16 3.10
CA ARG A 121 24.72 11.13 4.56
C ARG A 121 25.29 9.85 5.18
N GLY A 122 25.37 8.76 4.41
CA GLY A 122 25.90 7.50 4.89
C GLY A 122 25.07 6.83 5.98
N TYR A 123 23.81 7.21 6.15
CA TYR A 123 22.94 6.60 7.15
C TYR A 123 22.60 5.16 6.76
N GLN A 124 22.62 4.25 7.76
CA GLN A 124 22.08 2.91 7.57
C GLN A 124 20.56 2.95 7.42
N PHE A 125 19.89 3.80 8.22
CA PHE A 125 18.45 3.99 8.20
C PHE A 125 18.07 5.47 8.29
N PRO A 126 17.01 5.87 7.56
CA PRO A 126 16.29 5.11 6.55
C PRO A 126 17.19 4.72 5.36
N GLU A 127 17.02 3.48 4.84
CA GLU A 127 17.61 3.11 3.56
C GLU A 127 16.94 3.94 2.46
N VAL A 128 17.74 4.54 1.59
CA VAL A 128 17.21 5.24 0.39
C VAL A 128 16.76 4.20 -0.60
N THR A 129 15.49 4.18 -0.91
CA THR A 129 14.90 3.29 -1.91
C THR A 129 14.13 4.11 -2.95
N SER A 130 13.80 3.51 -4.06
CA SER A 130 13.04 4.16 -5.11
C SER A 130 11.71 3.50 -5.35
N TRP A 131 10.88 4.18 -6.14
CA TRP A 131 9.64 3.68 -6.65
C TRP A 131 9.60 3.88 -8.16
N ILE A 132 9.42 2.79 -8.90
CA ILE A 132 9.36 2.79 -10.36
C ILE A 132 8.11 2.04 -10.85
N ARG A 133 7.70 2.33 -12.08
CA ARG A 133 6.78 1.46 -12.80
C ARG A 133 7.50 0.18 -13.19
N ALA A 134 6.77 -0.90 -13.40
CA ALA A 134 7.31 -2.15 -13.94
C ALA A 134 7.76 -1.93 -15.40
N SER A 135 8.93 -1.33 -15.57
CA SER A 135 9.53 -0.96 -16.86
C SER A 135 11.04 -1.05 -16.78
N LYS A 136 11.66 -1.74 -17.71
CA LYS A 136 13.13 -1.82 -17.83
C LYS A 136 13.78 -0.44 -17.99
N LYS A 137 13.09 0.49 -18.68
CA LYS A 137 13.57 1.87 -18.82
C LYS A 137 13.61 2.60 -17.48
N ASP A 138 12.59 2.42 -16.67
CA ASP A 138 12.55 3.04 -15.33
C ASP A 138 13.57 2.36 -14.39
N PHE A 139 13.75 1.05 -14.52
CA PHE A 139 14.73 0.30 -13.75
C PHE A 139 16.18 0.73 -14.07
N GLN A 140 16.45 1.18 -15.29
CA GLN A 140 17.78 1.74 -15.62
C GLN A 140 18.15 2.91 -14.71
N LEU A 141 17.21 3.77 -14.33
CA LEU A 141 17.46 4.87 -13.39
C LEU A 141 17.93 4.38 -12.01
N VAL A 142 17.39 3.24 -11.55
CA VAL A 142 17.79 2.62 -10.29
C VAL A 142 19.23 2.13 -10.35
N LYS A 143 19.59 1.47 -11.46
CA LYS A 143 20.97 0.99 -11.71
C LYS A 143 21.97 2.14 -11.79
N ASP A 144 21.63 3.21 -12.50
CA ASP A 144 22.49 4.37 -12.70
C ASP A 144 22.85 5.07 -11.38
N ILE A 145 21.93 5.06 -10.42
CA ILE A 145 22.15 5.63 -9.08
C ILE A 145 22.87 4.65 -8.15
N GLY A 146 22.76 3.35 -8.41
CA GLY A 146 23.34 2.30 -7.59
C GLY A 146 22.53 1.97 -6.32
N LEU A 147 21.20 2.12 -6.37
CA LEU A 147 20.32 1.76 -5.26
C LEU A 147 20.26 0.23 -5.08
N LYS A 148 20.14 -0.19 -3.82
CA LYS A 148 20.11 -1.61 -3.45
C LYS A 148 18.71 -2.22 -3.48
N GLU A 149 17.68 -1.38 -3.45
CA GLU A 149 16.28 -1.80 -3.45
C GLU A 149 15.41 -0.82 -4.24
N THR A 150 14.35 -1.33 -4.86
CA THR A 150 13.33 -0.51 -5.51
C THR A 150 11.93 -1.08 -5.34
N GLY A 151 10.96 -0.22 -5.08
CA GLY A 151 9.54 -0.53 -5.24
C GLY A 151 9.19 -0.60 -6.72
N ILE A 152 8.44 -1.61 -7.12
CA ILE A 152 7.97 -1.82 -8.50
C ILE A 152 6.44 -1.82 -8.47
N LEU A 153 5.83 -0.87 -9.15
CA LEU A 153 4.39 -0.78 -9.31
C LEU A 153 3.92 -1.81 -10.34
N VAL A 154 3.14 -2.79 -9.89
CA VAL A 154 2.53 -3.81 -10.73
C VAL A 154 1.01 -3.71 -10.62
N SER A 155 0.35 -3.33 -11.70
CA SER A 155 -1.11 -3.20 -11.73
C SER A 155 -1.77 -4.55 -11.83
N CYS A 156 -2.71 -4.86 -10.94
CA CYS A 156 -3.32 -6.19 -10.83
C CYS A 156 -4.76 -6.27 -11.32
N SER A 157 -5.49 -5.14 -11.39
CA SER A 157 -6.87 -5.16 -11.85
C SER A 157 -6.97 -5.25 -13.37
N ASP A 158 -7.99 -5.95 -13.86
CA ASP A 158 -8.29 -6.00 -15.29
C ASP A 158 -8.51 -4.61 -15.86
N TYR A 159 -9.08 -3.69 -15.07
CA TYR A 159 -9.26 -2.31 -15.48
C TYR A 159 -7.91 -1.67 -15.87
N HIS A 160 -6.87 -1.83 -15.07
CA HIS A 160 -5.55 -1.31 -15.39
C HIS A 160 -4.84 -2.14 -16.47
N ILE A 161 -4.91 -3.46 -16.41
CA ILE A 161 -4.24 -4.33 -17.38
C ILE A 161 -4.77 -4.09 -18.79
N PHE A 162 -6.09 -4.15 -18.98
CA PHE A 162 -6.70 -4.04 -20.31
C PHE A 162 -6.82 -2.60 -20.81
N TYR A 163 -7.23 -1.66 -19.95
CA TYR A 163 -7.54 -0.29 -20.41
C TYR A 163 -6.37 0.69 -20.27
N LYS A 164 -5.52 0.56 -19.26
CA LYS A 164 -4.35 1.42 -19.05
C LYS A 164 -3.12 0.88 -19.77
N LEU A 165 -2.82 -0.40 -19.60
CA LEU A 165 -1.61 -1.03 -20.15
C LEU A 165 -1.80 -1.64 -21.54
N LYS A 166 -3.05 -1.90 -21.95
CA LYS A 166 -3.40 -2.52 -23.22
C LYS A 166 -2.77 -3.91 -23.39
N MET A 167 -2.78 -4.70 -22.34
CA MET A 167 -2.20 -6.03 -22.27
C MET A 167 -3.27 -7.06 -21.86
N THR A 168 -3.04 -8.32 -22.16
CA THR A 168 -3.71 -9.45 -21.52
C THR A 168 -3.08 -9.72 -20.16
N ARG A 169 -3.75 -10.49 -19.30
CA ARG A 169 -3.20 -10.90 -17.99
C ARG A 169 -1.87 -11.64 -18.14
N ARG A 170 -1.73 -12.49 -19.15
CA ARG A 170 -0.50 -13.24 -19.41
C ARG A 170 0.64 -12.31 -19.81
N GLU A 171 0.41 -11.40 -20.75
CA GLU A 171 1.40 -10.43 -21.17
C GLU A 171 1.83 -9.50 -20.01
N ALA A 172 0.89 -9.05 -19.19
CA ALA A 172 1.20 -8.25 -18.01
C ALA A 172 2.07 -9.02 -17.01
N MET A 173 1.72 -10.27 -16.71
CA MET A 173 2.50 -11.14 -15.81
C MET A 173 3.92 -11.34 -16.33
N GLU A 174 4.08 -11.74 -17.59
CA GLU A 174 5.39 -11.96 -18.22
C GLU A 174 6.24 -10.69 -18.23
N HIS A 175 5.60 -9.55 -18.53
CA HIS A 175 6.25 -8.24 -18.49
C HIS A 175 6.78 -7.92 -17.09
N TYR A 176 5.95 -8.04 -16.05
CA TYR A 176 6.35 -7.77 -14.66
C TYR A 176 7.47 -8.69 -14.20
N LEU A 177 7.33 -9.99 -14.44
CA LEU A 177 8.37 -10.97 -14.09
C LEU A 177 9.69 -10.68 -14.81
N SER A 178 9.67 -10.18 -16.04
CA SER A 178 10.90 -9.82 -16.76
C SER A 178 11.67 -8.68 -16.10
N VAL A 179 10.97 -7.70 -15.53
CA VAL A 179 11.59 -6.59 -14.79
C VAL A 179 12.12 -7.06 -13.45
N VAL A 180 11.37 -7.89 -12.73
CA VAL A 180 11.79 -8.45 -11.45
C VAL A 180 13.06 -9.32 -11.61
N ARG A 181 13.12 -10.19 -12.62
CA ARG A 181 14.33 -10.98 -12.92
C ARG A 181 15.54 -10.09 -13.15
N GLU A 182 15.41 -9.06 -13.98
CA GLU A 182 16.50 -8.13 -14.24
C GLU A 182 16.97 -7.41 -12.97
N CYS A 183 16.05 -7.03 -12.06
CA CYS A 183 16.42 -6.48 -10.76
C CYS A 183 17.29 -7.48 -9.96
N MET A 184 16.86 -8.72 -9.86
CA MET A 184 17.57 -9.76 -9.09
C MET A 184 18.93 -10.11 -9.71
N GLU A 185 19.01 -10.22 -11.04
CA GLU A 185 20.26 -10.48 -11.77
C GLU A 185 21.31 -9.39 -11.56
N THR A 186 20.87 -8.16 -11.32
CA THR A 186 21.76 -7.02 -11.03
C THR A 186 22.04 -6.80 -9.55
N GLY A 187 21.49 -7.66 -8.68
CA GLY A 187 21.67 -7.58 -7.22
C GLY A 187 20.80 -6.49 -6.56
N VAL A 188 19.84 -5.91 -7.29
CA VAL A 188 18.86 -4.99 -6.71
C VAL A 188 17.68 -5.78 -6.18
N ARG A 189 17.29 -5.52 -4.94
CA ARG A 189 16.16 -6.18 -4.27
C ARG A 189 14.83 -5.58 -4.77
N PRO A 190 13.98 -6.33 -5.51
CA PRO A 190 12.69 -5.86 -5.98
C PRO A 190 11.64 -5.98 -4.87
N ARG A 191 10.80 -4.96 -4.70
CA ARG A 191 9.63 -4.97 -3.83
C ARG A 191 8.38 -4.66 -4.66
N CYS A 192 7.63 -5.71 -5.03
CA CYS A 192 6.43 -5.55 -5.85
C CYS A 192 5.26 -4.99 -5.04
N HIS A 193 4.66 -3.93 -5.55
CA HIS A 193 3.45 -3.30 -5.02
C HIS A 193 2.28 -3.56 -5.94
N LEU A 194 1.30 -4.31 -5.41
CA LEU A 194 0.14 -4.78 -6.14
C LEU A 194 -0.91 -3.67 -6.25
N GLU A 195 -0.78 -2.80 -7.25
CA GLU A 195 -1.71 -1.69 -7.47
C GLU A 195 -3.11 -2.21 -7.76
N ASP A 196 -4.09 -1.63 -7.06
CA ASP A 196 -5.52 -1.91 -7.27
C ASP A 196 -5.94 -3.36 -6.93
N ILE A 197 -5.21 -3.98 -5.98
CA ILE A 197 -5.46 -5.36 -5.57
C ILE A 197 -6.90 -5.59 -5.08
N THR A 198 -7.52 -4.60 -4.43
CA THR A 198 -8.88 -4.71 -3.88
C THR A 198 -9.98 -4.84 -4.94
N ARG A 199 -9.68 -4.48 -6.20
CA ARG A 199 -10.58 -4.66 -7.36
C ARG A 199 -10.11 -5.79 -8.29
N SER A 200 -9.08 -6.53 -7.91
CA SER A 200 -8.45 -7.53 -8.78
C SER A 200 -9.11 -8.89 -8.62
N ASP A 201 -8.96 -9.72 -9.65
CA ASP A 201 -9.26 -11.14 -9.55
C ASP A 201 -8.16 -11.84 -8.75
N ILE A 202 -8.45 -12.05 -7.46
CA ILE A 202 -7.48 -12.62 -6.51
C ILE A 202 -7.04 -14.01 -6.93
N TYR A 203 -7.98 -14.86 -7.31
CA TYR A 203 -7.68 -16.27 -7.65
C TYR A 203 -7.19 -16.46 -9.08
N GLY A 204 -7.70 -15.67 -10.03
CA GLY A 204 -7.37 -15.80 -11.44
C GLY A 204 -6.12 -15.03 -11.88
N PHE A 205 -5.64 -14.06 -11.07
CA PHE A 205 -4.45 -13.29 -11.42
C PHE A 205 -3.49 -13.07 -10.25
N VAL A 206 -3.96 -12.55 -9.10
CA VAL A 206 -3.05 -12.12 -8.03
C VAL A 206 -2.28 -13.29 -7.43
N ILE A 207 -2.99 -14.36 -7.03
CA ILE A 207 -2.34 -15.53 -6.45
C ILE A 207 -1.41 -16.22 -7.47
N PRO A 208 -1.83 -16.48 -8.72
CA PRO A 208 -0.92 -17.00 -9.75
C PRO A 208 0.34 -16.15 -9.94
N PHE A 209 0.20 -14.82 -9.98
CA PHE A 209 1.34 -13.93 -10.10
C PHE A 209 2.27 -14.00 -8.88
N CYS A 210 1.73 -13.99 -7.67
CA CYS A 210 2.54 -14.14 -6.45
C CYS A 210 3.29 -15.50 -6.42
N LEU A 211 2.65 -16.58 -6.86
CA LEU A 211 3.32 -17.88 -6.96
C LEU A 211 4.47 -17.87 -7.96
N GLU A 212 4.33 -17.18 -9.09
CA GLU A 212 5.44 -17.02 -10.05
C GLU A 212 6.58 -16.15 -9.48
N LEU A 213 6.25 -15.08 -8.72
CA LEU A 213 7.27 -14.28 -8.02
C LEU A 213 8.04 -15.12 -7.00
N MET A 214 7.37 -15.98 -6.25
CA MET A 214 8.01 -16.86 -5.25
C MET A 214 8.98 -17.87 -5.86
N LYS A 215 8.81 -18.24 -7.13
CA LYS A 215 9.77 -19.12 -7.84
C LYS A 215 11.08 -18.42 -8.19
N LEU A 216 11.11 -17.08 -8.13
CA LEU A 216 12.33 -16.30 -8.40
C LEU A 216 13.18 -16.12 -7.15
N MET A 217 12.64 -16.39 -5.97
CA MET A 217 13.34 -16.30 -4.67
C MET A 217 14.11 -17.58 -4.40
#